data_83f8f0d45cb6d42d5c1e0f97138db7f2
#
_entry.id   83f8f0d45cb6d42d5c1e0f97138db7f2
#
_cell.length_a   1.000
_cell.length_b   1.000
_cell.length_c   1.000
_cell.angle_alpha   90.00
_cell.angle_beta   90.00
_cell.angle_gamma   90.00
#
_symmetry.space_group_name_H-M   'P 1'
#
loop_
_entity.id
_entity.type
_entity.pdbx_description
1 polymer ?
#
loop_
_entity_poly.entity_id
_entity_poly.type
_entity_poly.pdbx_seq_one_letter_code
_entity_poly.pdbx_strand_id
1 'polypeptide(L)'
;MSYCKESHIDYLYTQVNNPVGETVSICHECYKHVPALKYEIDNKLYMVKQCEEHGTHRYVIENDYEFYKSLVCSYSSLHYNDMVMFEISDKCNIDCPHCYHMPNNKIKDPSIQSLLNQIKLIDQQIQPSLQKHKWTAVFAGAEASLHKNLIPLMHEVKKYNPNIMINIMTNGIKFSNNEFVKELKTAGLSAALIGLNHPSYIGNKTIRNKQVKGIENCIKNSVAIGYISYTMSTLQEMDDILTEITTKNWPAIQYRIRYGSDIGRNIGQDRLYLSDI
;
A
#
# COMPACT_ATOMS: atom_id res chain seq x y z
N MET A 1 19.71 3.31 -16.06
CA MET A 1 19.52 4.56 -15.31
C MET A 1 20.49 4.53 -14.13
N SER A 2 21.50 5.39 -14.11
CA SER A 2 22.44 5.52 -12.99
C SER A 2 21.77 6.38 -11.91
N TYR A 3 21.20 5.74 -10.89
CA TYR A 3 20.44 6.44 -9.85
C TYR A 3 21.30 6.96 -8.70
N CYS A 4 22.60 6.63 -8.64
CA CYS A 4 23.51 7.13 -7.62
C CYS A 4 24.86 7.44 -8.21
N LYS A 5 25.43 8.60 -7.87
CA LYS A 5 26.86 8.83 -8.10
C LYS A 5 27.62 7.91 -7.14
N GLU A 6 28.53 7.11 -7.66
CA GLU A 6 29.40 6.19 -6.88
C GLU A 6 30.02 6.89 -5.66
N SER A 7 30.41 8.15 -5.80
CA SER A 7 31.01 8.98 -4.74
C SER A 7 30.13 9.16 -3.48
N HIS A 8 28.81 9.03 -3.57
CA HIS A 8 27.92 9.20 -2.41
C HIS A 8 27.77 7.91 -1.61
N ILE A 9 27.81 6.77 -2.23
CA ILE A 9 27.84 5.46 -1.54
C ILE A 9 29.15 5.31 -0.79
N ASP A 10 30.29 5.62 -1.42
CA ASP A 10 31.61 5.57 -0.79
C ASP A 10 31.67 6.47 0.46
N TYR A 11 31.10 7.67 0.36
CA TYR A 11 30.97 8.55 1.52
C TYR A 11 30.18 7.91 2.67
N LEU A 12 29.06 7.24 2.37
CA LEU A 12 28.26 6.58 3.39
C LEU A 12 29.02 5.44 4.12
N TYR A 13 29.86 4.71 3.39
CA TYR A 13 30.74 3.70 4.00
C TYR A 13 31.73 4.28 5.01
N THR A 14 32.17 5.55 4.84
CA THR A 14 33.03 6.22 5.82
C THR A 14 32.27 6.64 7.09
N GLN A 15 30.94 6.64 7.04
CA GLN A 15 30.07 7.12 8.14
C GLN A 15 29.57 6.04 9.09
N VAL A 16 29.83 4.76 8.78
CA VAL A 16 29.25 3.65 9.53
C VAL A 16 30.28 2.52 9.75
N ASN A 17 30.13 1.83 10.88
CA ASN A 17 30.75 0.54 11.11
C ASN A 17 29.69 -0.55 10.83
N ASN A 18 30.14 -1.79 10.54
CA ASN A 18 29.29 -2.96 10.29
C ASN A 18 28.20 -2.72 9.20
N PRO A 19 28.57 -2.35 7.98
CA PRO A 19 27.59 -2.19 6.91
C PRO A 19 26.91 -3.54 6.59
N VAL A 20 25.59 -3.52 6.47
CA VAL A 20 24.76 -4.69 6.20
C VAL A 20 24.39 -4.78 4.72
N GLY A 21 24.25 -3.64 4.05
CA GLY A 21 23.96 -3.61 2.62
C GLY A 21 23.49 -2.26 2.10
N GLU A 22 23.71 -2.09 0.81
CA GLU A 22 23.29 -0.90 0.07
C GLU A 22 21.81 -0.94 -0.29
N THR A 23 21.21 0.24 -0.43
CA THR A 23 19.85 0.40 -0.92
C THR A 23 19.65 1.80 -1.51
N VAL A 24 18.50 2.01 -2.13
CA VAL A 24 18.03 3.34 -2.52
C VAL A 24 16.88 3.73 -1.62
N SER A 25 16.93 4.93 -1.10
CA SER A 25 15.88 5.51 -0.25
C SER A 25 15.33 6.79 -0.90
N ILE A 26 14.42 7.45 -0.21
CA ILE A 26 13.84 8.73 -0.63
C ILE A 26 14.19 9.78 0.42
N CYS A 27 14.65 10.95 -0.01
CA CYS A 27 14.80 12.09 0.89
C CYS A 27 13.43 12.54 1.38
N HIS A 28 13.26 12.70 2.68
CA HIS A 28 11.96 13.09 3.26
C HIS A 28 11.61 14.56 3.05
N GLU A 29 12.57 15.39 2.62
CA GLU A 29 12.35 16.80 2.36
C GLU A 29 12.04 17.08 0.88
N CYS A 30 12.85 16.56 -0.05
CA CYS A 30 12.68 16.82 -1.49
C CYS A 30 12.12 15.63 -2.28
N TYR A 31 11.89 14.49 -1.65
CA TYR A 31 11.35 13.25 -2.24
C TYR A 31 12.17 12.67 -3.40
N LYS A 32 13.41 13.13 -3.59
CA LYS A 32 14.34 12.56 -4.57
C LYS A 32 14.87 11.21 -4.08
N HIS A 33 15.10 10.30 -5.01
CA HIS A 33 15.82 9.06 -4.71
C HIS A 33 17.26 9.37 -4.32
N VAL A 34 17.70 8.78 -3.23
CA VAL A 34 19.02 9.01 -2.65
C VAL A 34 19.70 7.69 -2.29
N PRO A 35 21.03 7.61 -2.39
CA PRO A 35 21.78 6.45 -1.92
C PRO A 35 21.63 6.30 -0.41
N ALA A 36 21.53 5.05 0.02
CA ALA A 36 21.39 4.70 1.42
C ALA A 36 22.17 3.42 1.76
N LEU A 37 22.62 3.32 2.98
CA LEU A 37 23.36 2.17 3.51
C LEU A 37 22.69 1.69 4.79
N LYS A 38 22.44 0.40 4.89
CA LYS A 38 22.01 -0.26 6.12
C LYS A 38 23.22 -0.69 6.92
N TYR A 39 23.19 -0.51 8.24
CA TYR A 39 24.27 -0.90 9.14
C TYR A 39 23.73 -1.30 10.50
N GLU A 40 24.50 -2.13 11.22
CA GLU A 40 24.12 -2.64 12.53
C GLU A 40 24.94 -1.95 13.62
N ILE A 41 24.30 -1.57 14.74
CA ILE A 41 24.91 -1.17 16.01
C ILE A 41 24.05 -1.70 17.16
N ASP A 42 24.70 -2.39 18.11
CA ASP A 42 24.08 -2.90 19.35
C ASP A 42 22.79 -3.70 19.10
N ASN A 43 22.86 -4.62 18.14
CA ASN A 43 21.74 -5.45 17.68
C ASN A 43 20.55 -4.66 17.12
N LYS A 44 20.76 -3.40 16.70
CA LYS A 44 19.75 -2.60 15.99
C LYS A 44 20.16 -2.36 14.55
N LEU A 45 19.18 -2.40 13.66
CA LEU A 45 19.38 -2.07 12.26
C LEU A 45 19.06 -0.60 12.02
N TYR A 46 20.03 0.09 11.48
CA TYR A 46 19.91 1.50 11.07
C TYR A 46 19.99 1.64 9.55
N MET A 47 19.51 2.76 9.06
CA MET A 47 19.76 3.24 7.71
C MET A 47 20.34 4.66 7.79
N VAL A 48 21.42 4.88 7.04
CA VAL A 48 21.95 6.21 6.74
C VAL A 48 21.72 6.50 5.27
N LYS A 49 21.27 7.70 4.93
CA LYS A 49 21.08 8.17 3.57
C LYS A 49 21.66 9.55 3.36
N GLN A 50 22.10 9.84 2.14
CA GLN A 50 22.73 11.10 1.77
C GLN A 50 21.93 11.79 0.66
N CYS A 51 21.41 12.98 0.96
CA CYS A 51 20.83 13.89 -0.01
C CYS A 51 21.80 15.01 -0.34
N GLU A 52 21.97 15.35 -1.61
CA GLU A 52 22.84 16.46 -2.04
C GLU A 52 22.38 17.82 -1.48
N GLU A 53 21.07 18.02 -1.35
CA GLU A 53 20.48 19.28 -0.90
C GLU A 53 20.22 19.34 0.61
N HIS A 54 19.92 18.19 1.25
CA HIS A 54 19.46 18.12 2.64
C HIS A 54 20.42 17.34 3.56
N GLY A 55 21.59 16.93 3.05
CA GLY A 55 22.64 16.29 3.86
C GLY A 55 22.36 14.84 4.24
N THR A 56 22.94 14.44 5.35
CA THR A 56 22.90 13.04 5.85
C THR A 56 21.79 12.86 6.87
N HIS A 57 20.99 11.82 6.71
CA HIS A 57 19.92 11.45 7.64
C HIS A 57 20.11 10.01 8.14
N ARG A 58 19.77 9.75 9.41
CA ARG A 58 19.87 8.43 10.05
C ARG A 58 18.55 8.04 10.67
N TYR A 59 18.18 6.77 10.54
CA TYR A 59 16.94 6.19 11.05
C TYR A 59 17.18 4.80 11.61
N VAL A 60 16.46 4.45 12.64
CA VAL A 60 16.34 3.05 13.08
C VAL A 60 15.36 2.36 12.14
N ILE A 61 15.73 1.22 11.58
CA ILE A 61 14.85 0.38 10.76
C ILE A 61 14.17 -0.67 11.62
N GLU A 62 14.98 -1.33 12.49
CA GLU A 62 14.52 -2.42 13.34
C GLU A 62 15.29 -2.42 14.66
N ASN A 63 14.60 -2.72 15.76
CA ASN A 63 15.21 -2.77 17.09
C ASN A 63 15.95 -4.07 17.39
N ASP A 64 15.67 -5.13 16.64
CA ASP A 64 16.32 -6.43 16.77
C ASP A 64 16.87 -6.90 15.41
N TYR A 65 18.20 -6.76 15.26
CA TYR A 65 18.86 -7.13 14.01
C TYR A 65 18.88 -8.64 13.77
N GLU A 66 18.96 -9.47 14.82
CA GLU A 66 18.92 -10.93 14.66
C GLU A 66 17.54 -11.38 14.15
N PHE A 67 16.48 -10.79 14.69
CA PHE A 67 15.14 -11.00 14.18
C PHE A 67 15.02 -10.59 12.70
N TYR A 68 15.50 -9.40 12.33
CA TYR A 68 15.53 -8.93 10.94
C TYR A 68 16.23 -9.92 10.01
N LYS A 69 17.41 -10.43 10.40
CA LYS A 69 18.15 -11.43 9.63
C LYS A 69 17.32 -12.71 9.40
N SER A 70 16.62 -13.16 10.43
CA SER A 70 15.79 -14.37 10.33
C SER A 70 14.69 -14.23 9.27
N LEU A 71 14.11 -13.04 9.12
CA LEU A 71 13.11 -12.75 8.12
C LEU A 71 13.71 -12.73 6.70
N VAL A 72 14.86 -12.11 6.53
CA VAL A 72 15.51 -11.97 5.21
C VAL A 72 15.95 -13.33 4.67
N CYS A 73 16.42 -14.23 5.50
CA CYS A 73 16.81 -15.57 5.10
C CYS A 73 15.64 -16.46 4.65
N SER A 74 14.42 -16.10 5.02
CA SER A 74 13.21 -16.88 4.70
C SER A 74 12.64 -16.61 3.30
N TYR A 75 13.09 -15.57 2.60
CA TYR A 75 12.58 -15.16 1.30
C TYR A 75 13.46 -15.63 0.15
N SER A 76 13.50 -16.95 -0.10
CA SER A 76 14.26 -17.51 -1.22
C SER A 76 13.45 -17.78 -2.49
N SER A 77 12.14 -17.53 -2.50
CA SER A 77 11.31 -17.74 -3.70
C SER A 77 10.70 -16.42 -4.17
N LEU A 78 11.18 -15.91 -5.29
CA LEU A 78 10.51 -14.86 -6.06
C LEU A 78 9.22 -15.45 -6.67
N HIS A 79 8.10 -15.24 -6.01
CA HIS A 79 6.82 -15.44 -6.67
C HIS A 79 6.55 -14.21 -7.54
N TYR A 80 6.42 -14.41 -8.85
CA TYR A 80 5.91 -13.40 -9.75
C TYR A 80 4.48 -13.06 -9.34
N ASN A 81 4.27 -11.84 -8.89
CA ASN A 81 2.94 -11.32 -8.62
C ASN A 81 2.26 -10.97 -9.94
N ASP A 82 1.20 -11.69 -10.28
CA ASP A 82 0.36 -11.40 -11.43
C ASP A 82 -0.55 -10.18 -11.20
N MET A 83 -0.12 -9.25 -10.35
CA MET A 83 -0.86 -8.04 -10.00
C MET A 83 -0.06 -6.78 -10.34
N VAL A 84 -0.71 -5.86 -11.06
CA VAL A 84 -0.16 -4.54 -11.35
C VAL A 84 -1.05 -3.46 -10.77
N MET A 85 -0.46 -2.55 -10.01
CA MET A 85 -1.16 -1.43 -9.37
C MET A 85 -1.17 -0.22 -10.31
N PHE A 86 -2.35 0.36 -10.48
CA PHE A 86 -2.58 1.60 -11.22
C PHE A 86 -3.12 2.66 -10.27
N GLU A 87 -2.37 3.74 -10.10
CA GLU A 87 -2.83 4.90 -9.34
C GLU A 87 -3.80 5.71 -10.18
N ILE A 88 -5.08 5.62 -9.85
CA ILE A 88 -6.15 6.23 -10.65
C ILE A 88 -6.70 7.52 -10.05
N SER A 89 -6.43 7.81 -8.78
CA SER A 89 -6.88 9.05 -8.14
C SER A 89 -5.98 9.46 -6.98
N ASP A 90 -5.61 10.75 -6.94
CA ASP A 90 -4.92 11.38 -5.81
C ASP A 90 -5.88 11.94 -4.75
N LYS A 91 -7.18 11.78 -4.94
CA LYS A 91 -8.21 12.31 -4.06
C LYS A 91 -8.53 11.35 -2.94
N CYS A 92 -8.86 11.88 -1.76
CA CYS A 92 -9.35 11.09 -0.65
C CYS A 92 -10.45 11.84 0.10
N ASN A 93 -11.35 11.09 0.74
CA ASN A 93 -12.45 11.60 1.55
C ASN A 93 -12.25 11.39 3.05
N ILE A 94 -11.05 10.97 3.46
CA ILE A 94 -10.62 10.91 4.85
C ILE A 94 -9.21 11.48 5.00
N ASP A 95 -8.91 11.91 6.22
CA ASP A 95 -7.64 12.53 6.55
C ASP A 95 -6.91 11.69 7.62
N CYS A 96 -6.43 10.51 7.19
CA CYS A 96 -5.75 9.58 8.08
C CYS A 96 -4.41 10.15 8.55
N PRO A 97 -4.11 10.13 9.86
CA PRO A 97 -2.85 10.66 10.40
C PRO A 97 -1.62 9.89 9.90
N HIS A 98 -1.75 8.60 9.64
CA HIS A 98 -0.68 7.72 9.13
C HIS A 98 -0.65 7.60 7.59
N CYS A 99 -1.30 8.51 6.87
CA CYS A 99 -1.37 8.42 5.41
C CYS A 99 -0.01 8.72 4.76
N TYR A 100 0.54 7.75 4.05
CA TYR A 100 1.77 7.93 3.27
C TYR A 100 1.55 8.60 1.92
N HIS A 101 0.33 8.56 1.39
CA HIS A 101 0.02 9.04 0.04
C HIS A 101 -0.14 10.58 -0.03
N MET A 102 -0.46 11.25 1.08
CA MET A 102 -0.69 12.70 1.14
C MET A 102 -1.67 13.20 0.07
N PRO A 103 -2.96 12.85 0.15
CA PRO A 103 -3.95 13.15 -0.87
C PRO A 103 -4.05 14.63 -1.25
N ASN A 104 -4.28 14.90 -2.54
CA ASN A 104 -4.50 16.24 -3.05
C ASN A 104 -5.77 16.31 -3.90
N ASN A 105 -6.85 16.77 -3.30
CA ASN A 105 -8.16 16.86 -3.93
C ASN A 105 -8.24 17.87 -5.10
N LYS A 106 -7.20 18.70 -5.31
CA LYS A 106 -7.13 19.65 -6.42
C LYS A 106 -6.55 19.05 -7.69
N ILE A 107 -5.85 17.92 -7.59
CA ILE A 107 -5.28 17.22 -8.75
C ILE A 107 -6.40 16.61 -9.58
N LYS A 108 -6.29 16.75 -10.90
CA LYS A 108 -7.22 16.13 -11.85
C LYS A 108 -6.86 14.67 -12.05
N ASP A 109 -7.86 13.79 -11.89
CA ASP A 109 -7.70 12.36 -12.15
C ASP A 109 -7.25 12.10 -13.60
N PRO A 110 -6.45 11.06 -13.84
CA PRO A 110 -6.11 10.59 -15.19
C PRO A 110 -7.36 10.30 -16.03
N SER A 111 -7.27 10.49 -17.33
CA SER A 111 -8.39 10.15 -18.24
C SER A 111 -8.52 8.63 -18.39
N ILE A 112 -9.74 8.16 -18.73
CA ILE A 112 -9.99 6.75 -19.09
C ILE A 112 -9.02 6.30 -20.18
N GLN A 113 -8.81 7.12 -21.21
CA GLN A 113 -7.94 6.76 -22.33
C GLN A 113 -6.48 6.58 -21.88
N SER A 114 -5.97 7.46 -21.01
CA SER A 114 -4.61 7.34 -20.46
C SER A 114 -4.44 6.05 -19.67
N LEU A 115 -5.36 5.76 -18.77
CA LEU A 115 -5.33 4.54 -17.94
C LEU A 115 -5.48 3.28 -18.79
N LEU A 116 -6.40 3.28 -19.76
CA LEU A 116 -6.59 2.15 -20.65
C LEU A 116 -5.36 1.88 -21.52
N ASN A 117 -4.66 2.92 -21.97
CA ASN A 117 -3.42 2.75 -22.73
C ASN A 117 -2.32 2.11 -21.87
N GLN A 118 -2.19 2.51 -20.61
CA GLN A 118 -1.25 1.87 -19.66
C GLN A 118 -1.60 0.39 -19.43
N ILE A 119 -2.87 0.08 -19.22
CA ILE A 119 -3.35 -1.30 -19.03
C ILE A 119 -3.06 -2.15 -20.26
N LYS A 120 -3.32 -1.63 -21.47
CA LYS A 120 -3.00 -2.33 -22.72
C LYS A 120 -1.52 -2.60 -22.90
N LEU A 121 -0.67 -1.62 -22.58
CA LEU A 121 0.78 -1.77 -22.65
C LEU A 121 1.26 -2.88 -21.71
N ILE A 122 0.77 -2.90 -20.48
CA ILE A 122 1.11 -3.92 -19.50
C ILE A 122 0.58 -5.31 -19.94
N ASP A 123 -0.67 -5.39 -20.40
CA ASP A 123 -1.27 -6.64 -20.87
C ASP A 123 -0.44 -7.26 -22.01
N GLN A 124 0.03 -6.46 -22.96
CA GLN A 124 0.91 -6.90 -24.05
C GLN A 124 2.28 -7.42 -23.56
N GLN A 125 2.82 -6.86 -22.46
CA GLN A 125 4.08 -7.29 -21.88
C GLN A 125 3.96 -8.55 -21.04
N ILE A 126 2.85 -8.72 -20.33
CA ILE A 126 2.60 -9.85 -19.44
C ILE A 126 2.22 -11.12 -20.23
N GLN A 127 1.44 -11.00 -21.28
CA GLN A 127 0.90 -12.12 -22.06
C GLN A 127 1.95 -13.12 -22.57
N PRO A 128 3.16 -12.72 -23.03
CA PRO A 128 4.16 -13.68 -23.48
C PRO A 128 4.69 -14.61 -22.39
N SER A 129 4.74 -14.13 -21.15
CA SER A 129 5.24 -14.88 -19.99
C SER A 129 4.18 -15.70 -19.27
N LEU A 130 2.90 -15.37 -19.45
CA LEU A 130 1.78 -15.91 -18.69
C LEU A 130 0.69 -16.53 -19.59
N GLN A 131 1.05 -17.21 -20.66
CA GLN A 131 0.12 -17.76 -21.69
C GLN A 131 -1.13 -18.51 -21.17
N LYS A 132 -1.27 -18.72 -19.86
CA LYS A 132 -2.42 -19.39 -19.21
C LYS A 132 -2.96 -18.68 -17.97
N HIS A 133 -2.38 -17.57 -17.50
CA HIS A 133 -2.78 -16.94 -16.24
C HIS A 133 -3.50 -15.62 -16.47
N LYS A 134 -4.58 -15.44 -15.69
CA LYS A 134 -5.26 -14.15 -15.56
C LYS A 134 -4.40 -13.26 -14.69
N TRP A 135 -4.08 -12.06 -15.13
CA TRP A 135 -3.45 -11.07 -14.27
C TRP A 135 -4.48 -10.11 -13.67
N THR A 136 -4.09 -9.40 -12.64
CA THR A 136 -4.97 -8.52 -11.88
C THR A 136 -4.52 -7.07 -12.00
N ALA A 137 -5.39 -6.22 -12.54
CA ALA A 137 -5.26 -4.77 -12.42
C ALA A 137 -5.81 -4.32 -11.07
N VAL A 138 -4.97 -3.77 -10.22
CA VAL A 138 -5.37 -3.20 -8.93
C VAL A 138 -5.52 -1.69 -9.09
N PHE A 139 -6.74 -1.19 -9.02
CA PHE A 139 -7.01 0.24 -9.02
C PHE A 139 -6.79 0.79 -7.61
N ALA A 140 -5.83 1.69 -7.49
CA ALA A 140 -5.33 2.25 -6.24
C ALA A 140 -5.16 3.78 -6.35
N GLY A 141 -4.40 4.34 -5.46
CA GLY A 141 -4.12 5.76 -5.28
C GLY A 141 -4.52 6.18 -3.88
N ALA A 142 -4.85 7.46 -3.67
CA ALA A 142 -5.31 7.92 -2.37
C ALA A 142 -6.65 7.29 -1.99
N GLU A 143 -7.65 7.39 -2.86
CA GLU A 143 -8.92 6.65 -2.75
C GLU A 143 -9.49 6.37 -4.15
N ALA A 144 -9.28 5.19 -4.65
CA ALA A 144 -9.67 4.80 -6.01
C ALA A 144 -11.17 4.94 -6.30
N SER A 145 -12.02 4.72 -5.29
CA SER A 145 -13.48 4.83 -5.46
C SER A 145 -13.97 6.25 -5.74
N LEU A 146 -13.14 7.27 -5.52
CA LEU A 146 -13.47 8.66 -5.84
C LEU A 146 -13.20 9.05 -7.28
N HIS A 147 -12.50 8.22 -8.07
CA HIS A 147 -12.33 8.47 -9.49
C HIS A 147 -13.69 8.56 -10.17
N LYS A 148 -14.00 9.74 -10.76
CA LYS A 148 -15.35 10.04 -11.28
C LYS A 148 -15.83 9.10 -12.39
N ASN A 149 -14.89 8.51 -13.12
CA ASN A 149 -15.16 7.61 -14.24
C ASN A 149 -14.73 6.17 -13.92
N LEU A 150 -14.74 5.75 -12.66
CA LEU A 150 -14.31 4.42 -12.24
C LEU A 150 -15.09 3.31 -12.95
N ILE A 151 -16.41 3.35 -12.91
CA ILE A 151 -17.29 2.35 -13.55
C ILE A 151 -17.11 2.33 -15.07
N PRO A 152 -17.16 3.46 -15.80
CA PRO A 152 -16.81 3.50 -17.20
C PRO A 152 -15.42 2.94 -17.53
N LEU A 153 -14.39 3.24 -16.73
CA LEU A 153 -13.04 2.66 -16.90
C LEU A 153 -13.07 1.14 -16.80
N MET A 154 -13.76 0.59 -15.80
CA MET A 154 -13.88 -0.85 -15.61
C MET A 154 -14.56 -1.52 -16.82
N HIS A 155 -15.63 -0.93 -17.34
CA HIS A 155 -16.29 -1.42 -18.55
C HIS A 155 -15.34 -1.44 -19.76
N GLU A 156 -14.57 -0.37 -19.99
CA GLU A 156 -13.61 -0.31 -21.09
C GLU A 156 -12.47 -1.35 -20.92
N VAL A 157 -12.00 -1.59 -19.71
CA VAL A 157 -11.01 -2.66 -19.44
C VAL A 157 -11.60 -4.03 -19.75
N LYS A 158 -12.81 -4.32 -19.27
CA LYS A 158 -13.49 -5.62 -19.55
C LYS A 158 -13.86 -5.81 -21.00
N LYS A 159 -14.20 -4.75 -21.71
CA LYS A 159 -14.42 -4.76 -23.16
C LYS A 159 -13.13 -5.06 -23.93
N TYR A 160 -12.00 -4.50 -23.49
CA TYR A 160 -10.69 -4.75 -24.09
C TYR A 160 -10.22 -6.18 -23.85
N ASN A 161 -10.19 -6.63 -22.60
CA ASN A 161 -9.80 -8.00 -22.23
C ASN A 161 -10.60 -8.48 -21.01
N PRO A 162 -11.62 -9.34 -21.19
CA PRO A 162 -12.47 -9.83 -20.12
C PRO A 162 -11.72 -10.68 -19.07
N ASN A 163 -10.53 -11.20 -19.40
CA ASN A 163 -9.72 -12.03 -18.52
C ASN A 163 -8.93 -11.22 -17.47
N ILE A 164 -8.73 -9.91 -17.68
CA ILE A 164 -8.11 -9.06 -16.68
C ILE A 164 -8.99 -9.02 -15.43
N MET A 165 -8.47 -9.48 -14.30
CA MET A 165 -9.15 -9.32 -13.02
C MET A 165 -9.02 -7.87 -12.57
N ILE A 166 -10.08 -7.29 -12.02
CA ILE A 166 -10.06 -5.91 -11.49
C ILE A 166 -10.28 -5.96 -9.99
N ASN A 167 -9.29 -5.51 -9.25
CA ASN A 167 -9.41 -5.29 -7.81
C ASN A 167 -9.37 -3.78 -7.51
N ILE A 168 -10.05 -3.34 -6.47
CA ILE A 168 -10.06 -1.94 -6.02
C ILE A 168 -9.52 -1.87 -4.60
N MET A 169 -8.48 -1.06 -4.41
CA MET A 169 -7.99 -0.67 -3.09
C MET A 169 -8.77 0.56 -2.62
N THR A 170 -9.41 0.46 -1.46
CA THR A 170 -10.34 1.49 -0.97
C THR A 170 -10.37 1.58 0.54
N ASN A 171 -10.71 2.75 1.06
CA ASN A 171 -11.05 2.93 2.48
C ASN A 171 -12.48 2.46 2.82
N GLY A 172 -13.23 1.98 1.85
CA GLY A 172 -14.55 1.38 2.04
C GLY A 172 -15.73 2.35 2.27
N ILE A 173 -15.48 3.66 2.43
CA ILE A 173 -16.55 4.62 2.76
C ILE A 173 -17.61 4.68 1.66
N LYS A 174 -17.21 4.81 0.40
CA LYS A 174 -18.14 4.88 -0.72
C LYS A 174 -18.89 3.56 -0.95
N PHE A 175 -18.30 2.45 -0.52
CA PHE A 175 -18.91 1.13 -0.58
C PHE A 175 -20.07 0.97 0.44
N SER A 176 -20.25 1.91 1.37
CA SER A 176 -21.45 1.98 2.22
C SER A 176 -22.74 2.19 1.40
N ASN A 177 -22.63 2.72 0.18
CA ASN A 177 -23.74 2.76 -0.77
C ASN A 177 -23.85 1.40 -1.48
N ASN A 178 -24.94 0.68 -1.20
CA ASN A 178 -25.18 -0.66 -1.74
C ASN A 178 -25.33 -0.67 -3.28
N GLU A 179 -25.97 0.34 -3.86
CA GLU A 179 -26.14 0.42 -5.32
C GLU A 179 -24.79 0.62 -6.02
N PHE A 180 -23.91 1.44 -5.44
CA PHE A 180 -22.56 1.61 -5.97
C PHE A 180 -21.78 0.28 -5.99
N VAL A 181 -21.91 -0.55 -4.94
CA VAL A 181 -21.27 -1.89 -4.91
C VAL A 181 -21.85 -2.82 -5.95
N LYS A 182 -23.15 -2.79 -6.18
CA LYS A 182 -23.81 -3.55 -7.28
C LYS A 182 -23.31 -3.12 -8.64
N GLU A 183 -23.21 -1.82 -8.89
CA GLU A 183 -22.69 -1.28 -10.15
C GLU A 183 -21.24 -1.73 -10.38
N LEU A 184 -20.37 -1.66 -9.35
CA LEU A 184 -19.00 -2.17 -9.43
C LEU A 184 -18.96 -3.66 -9.73
N LYS A 185 -19.83 -4.47 -9.10
CA LYS A 185 -19.94 -5.90 -9.39
C LYS A 185 -20.31 -6.15 -10.84
N THR A 186 -21.31 -5.44 -11.34
CA THR A 186 -21.78 -5.53 -12.74
C THR A 186 -20.68 -5.09 -13.71
N ALA A 187 -19.89 -4.07 -13.35
CA ALA A 187 -18.76 -3.60 -14.16
C ALA A 187 -17.54 -4.54 -14.11
N GLY A 188 -17.61 -5.65 -13.35
CA GLY A 188 -16.60 -6.70 -13.32
C GLY A 188 -15.59 -6.59 -12.20
N LEU A 189 -15.95 -5.97 -11.06
CA LEU A 189 -15.12 -6.01 -9.84
C LEU A 189 -14.90 -7.45 -9.39
N SER A 190 -13.63 -7.85 -9.32
CA SER A 190 -13.23 -9.19 -8.86
C SER A 190 -13.11 -9.24 -7.34
N ALA A 191 -12.38 -8.29 -6.74
CA ALA A 191 -12.27 -8.21 -5.28
C ALA A 191 -12.09 -6.77 -4.79
N ALA A 192 -12.56 -6.51 -3.57
CA ALA A 192 -12.28 -5.29 -2.81
C ALA A 192 -11.09 -5.53 -1.87
N LEU A 193 -10.19 -4.56 -1.80
CA LEU A 193 -9.01 -4.53 -0.93
C LEU A 193 -9.22 -3.37 0.04
N ILE A 194 -9.67 -3.66 1.26
CA ILE A 194 -10.26 -2.65 2.15
C ILE A 194 -9.30 -2.25 3.25
N GLY A 195 -8.99 -0.94 3.30
CA GLY A 195 -8.28 -0.32 4.42
C GLY A 195 -9.27 0.05 5.52
N LEU A 196 -9.32 -0.73 6.59
CA LEU A 196 -10.27 -0.53 7.66
C LEU A 196 -9.71 0.30 8.81
N ASN A 197 -8.43 0.21 9.10
CA ASN A 197 -7.70 0.87 10.18
C ASN A 197 -8.35 0.76 11.58
N HIS A 198 -7.57 0.89 12.62
CA HIS A 198 -8.10 0.89 13.98
C HIS A 198 -8.97 2.14 14.24
N PRO A 199 -10.07 2.05 15.03
CA PRO A 199 -10.96 3.17 15.31
C PRO A 199 -10.25 4.41 15.88
N SER A 200 -9.19 4.24 16.67
CA SER A 200 -8.39 5.34 17.23
C SER A 200 -7.81 6.26 16.16
N TYR A 201 -7.43 5.71 15.01
CA TYR A 201 -6.85 6.47 13.90
C TYR A 201 -7.82 7.42 13.21
N ILE A 202 -9.07 7.05 13.17
CA ILE A 202 -10.08 7.82 12.43
C ILE A 202 -10.83 8.77 13.36
N GLY A 203 -10.93 8.46 14.67
CA GLY A 203 -11.58 9.28 15.69
C GLY A 203 -13.07 9.58 15.42
N ASN A 204 -13.64 9.00 14.37
CA ASN A 204 -14.97 9.31 13.88
C ASN A 204 -15.81 8.05 13.66
N LYS A 205 -16.72 7.77 14.60
CA LYS A 205 -17.62 6.61 14.54
C LYS A 205 -18.45 6.56 13.24
N THR A 206 -18.85 7.70 12.70
CA THR A 206 -19.63 7.74 11.45
C THR A 206 -18.82 7.22 10.27
N ILE A 207 -17.54 7.59 10.16
CA ILE A 207 -16.64 7.08 9.12
C ILE A 207 -16.47 5.57 9.31
N ARG A 208 -16.15 5.13 10.52
CA ARG A 208 -15.99 3.71 10.83
C ARG A 208 -17.22 2.89 10.48
N ASN A 209 -18.40 3.35 10.84
CA ASN A 209 -19.67 2.67 10.52
C ASN A 209 -19.88 2.56 9.00
N LYS A 210 -19.50 3.58 8.21
CA LYS A 210 -19.55 3.51 6.74
C LYS A 210 -18.59 2.48 6.20
N GLN A 211 -17.36 2.38 6.73
CA GLN A 211 -16.39 1.39 6.31
C GLN A 211 -16.88 -0.04 6.57
N VAL A 212 -17.39 -0.29 7.78
CA VAL A 212 -18.01 -1.59 8.15
C VAL A 212 -19.19 -1.89 7.24
N LYS A 213 -20.06 -0.92 7.00
CA LYS A 213 -21.19 -1.06 6.06
C LYS A 213 -20.72 -1.38 4.63
N GLY A 214 -19.58 -0.82 4.21
CA GLY A 214 -18.95 -1.14 2.93
C GLY A 214 -18.57 -2.61 2.81
N ILE A 215 -17.96 -3.18 3.87
CA ILE A 215 -17.63 -4.61 3.95
C ILE A 215 -18.91 -5.46 3.84
N GLU A 216 -19.93 -5.14 4.63
CA GLU A 216 -21.21 -5.85 4.63
C GLU A 216 -21.90 -5.80 3.24
N ASN A 217 -21.82 -4.67 2.55
CA ASN A 217 -22.35 -4.54 1.19
C ASN A 217 -21.56 -5.37 0.19
N CYS A 218 -20.23 -5.49 0.33
CA CYS A 218 -19.43 -6.41 -0.50
C CYS A 218 -19.92 -7.85 -0.31
N ILE A 219 -20.08 -8.30 0.94
CA ILE A 219 -20.56 -9.64 1.26
C ILE A 219 -21.95 -9.85 0.66
N LYS A 220 -22.87 -8.92 0.90
CA LYS A 220 -24.27 -8.98 0.42
C LYS A 220 -24.37 -9.10 -1.11
N ASN A 221 -23.46 -8.45 -1.85
CA ASN A 221 -23.44 -8.45 -3.31
C ASN A 221 -22.47 -9.49 -3.89
N SER A 222 -21.96 -10.43 -3.11
CA SER A 222 -21.02 -11.46 -3.54
C SER A 222 -19.77 -10.86 -4.22
N VAL A 223 -19.27 -9.72 -3.73
CA VAL A 223 -17.98 -9.18 -4.06
C VAL A 223 -16.96 -9.79 -3.12
N ALA A 224 -15.95 -10.44 -3.66
CA ALA A 224 -14.88 -11.02 -2.84
C ALA A 224 -14.13 -9.91 -2.08
N ILE A 225 -13.74 -10.21 -0.85
CA ILE A 225 -12.85 -9.35 -0.05
C ILE A 225 -11.47 -9.97 -0.09
N GLY A 226 -10.58 -9.39 -0.90
CA GLY A 226 -9.22 -9.90 -1.06
C GLY A 226 -8.40 -9.73 0.21
N TYR A 227 -8.50 -8.55 0.84
CA TYR A 227 -8.00 -8.38 2.21
C TYR A 227 -8.75 -7.26 2.95
N ILE A 228 -8.67 -7.33 4.28
CA ILE A 228 -8.95 -6.22 5.19
C ILE A 228 -7.64 -5.85 5.86
N SER A 229 -7.24 -4.58 5.73
CA SER A 229 -5.97 -4.06 6.25
C SER A 229 -6.22 -3.11 7.40
N TYR A 230 -5.54 -3.37 8.51
CA TYR A 230 -5.50 -2.50 9.67
C TYR A 230 -4.13 -1.85 9.81
N THR A 231 -4.09 -0.60 10.25
CA THR A 231 -2.87 0.07 10.69
C THR A 231 -2.99 0.35 12.18
N MET A 232 -1.96 0.06 12.94
CA MET A 232 -1.90 0.23 14.39
C MET A 232 -0.66 1.01 14.80
N SER A 233 -0.67 1.58 16.00
CA SER A 233 0.45 2.29 16.62
C SER A 233 0.86 1.67 17.96
N THR A 234 0.00 0.86 18.57
CA THR A 234 0.25 0.26 19.90
C THR A 234 -0.11 -1.22 19.90
N LEU A 235 0.48 -1.98 20.83
CA LEU A 235 0.14 -3.40 21.04
C LEU A 235 -1.30 -3.58 21.52
N GLN A 236 -1.84 -2.65 22.30
CA GLN A 236 -3.25 -2.70 22.72
C GLN A 236 -4.20 -2.63 21.52
N GLU A 237 -3.87 -1.82 20.50
CA GLU A 237 -4.67 -1.77 19.27
C GLU A 237 -4.63 -3.10 18.51
N MET A 238 -3.57 -3.87 18.61
CA MET A 238 -3.49 -5.21 18.03
C MET A 238 -4.50 -6.17 18.67
N ASP A 239 -4.61 -6.18 20.01
CA ASP A 239 -5.58 -7.02 20.71
C ASP A 239 -7.02 -6.66 20.32
N ASP A 240 -7.31 -5.36 20.19
CA ASP A 240 -8.61 -4.87 19.75
C ASP A 240 -8.92 -5.31 18.31
N ILE A 241 -7.94 -5.24 17.41
CA ILE A 241 -8.06 -5.69 16.02
C ILE A 241 -8.30 -7.19 15.95
N LEU A 242 -7.54 -7.99 16.68
CA LEU A 242 -7.69 -9.44 16.72
C LEU A 242 -9.07 -9.83 17.27
N THR A 243 -9.54 -9.13 18.31
CA THR A 243 -10.90 -9.30 18.86
C THR A 243 -11.96 -8.96 17.81
N GLU A 244 -11.80 -7.87 17.05
CA GLU A 244 -12.74 -7.54 15.99
C GLU A 244 -12.74 -8.59 14.88
N ILE A 245 -11.57 -9.03 14.41
CA ILE A 245 -11.45 -10.06 13.36
C ILE A 245 -12.19 -11.34 13.78
N THR A 246 -11.96 -11.81 14.99
CA THR A 246 -12.57 -13.05 15.50
C THR A 246 -14.07 -12.90 15.73
N THR A 247 -14.52 -11.75 16.22
CA THR A 247 -15.94 -11.49 16.50
C THR A 247 -16.75 -11.27 15.22
N LYS A 248 -16.22 -10.49 14.27
CA LYS A 248 -16.91 -10.18 13.01
C LYS A 248 -16.85 -11.33 12.02
N ASN A 249 -15.77 -12.09 12.02
CA ASN A 249 -15.57 -13.25 11.15
C ASN A 249 -15.96 -12.98 9.67
N TRP A 250 -15.59 -11.81 9.14
CA TRP A 250 -15.85 -11.47 7.74
C TRP A 250 -15.11 -12.42 6.80
N PRO A 251 -15.69 -12.82 5.66
CA PRO A 251 -15.07 -13.76 4.73
C PRO A 251 -14.00 -13.08 3.87
N ALA A 252 -12.96 -12.53 4.48
CA ALA A 252 -11.79 -11.98 3.79
C ALA A 252 -10.78 -13.10 3.50
N ILE A 253 -10.15 -13.06 2.31
CA ILE A 253 -9.09 -14.00 1.95
C ILE A 253 -7.88 -13.82 2.86
N GLN A 254 -7.59 -12.56 3.23
CA GLN A 254 -6.45 -12.20 4.08
C GLN A 254 -6.81 -11.04 5.02
N TYR A 255 -6.32 -11.12 6.25
CA TYR A 255 -6.24 -9.98 7.16
C TYR A 255 -4.79 -9.49 7.21
N ARG A 256 -4.59 -8.19 7.11
CA ARG A 256 -3.27 -7.53 7.15
C ARG A 256 -3.23 -6.58 8.32
N ILE A 257 -2.36 -6.85 9.28
CA ILE A 257 -2.11 -5.94 10.40
C ILE A 257 -0.74 -5.30 10.14
N ARG A 258 -0.67 -3.99 10.16
CA ARG A 258 0.52 -3.20 9.89
C ARG A 258 0.70 -2.16 10.98
N TYR A 259 1.93 -1.90 11.34
CA TYR A 259 2.27 -0.74 12.15
C TYR A 259 2.41 0.51 11.26
N GLY A 260 2.21 1.69 11.86
CA GLY A 260 2.42 2.97 11.17
C GLY A 260 3.90 3.14 10.79
N SER A 261 4.17 3.40 9.52
CA SER A 261 5.53 3.68 9.04
C SER A 261 5.88 5.15 9.22
N ASP A 262 7.16 5.45 9.47
CA ASP A 262 7.67 6.83 9.60
C ASP A 262 7.82 7.50 8.21
N ILE A 263 6.69 7.62 7.50
CA ILE A 263 6.58 8.22 6.17
C ILE A 263 5.28 9.02 6.03
N GLY A 264 5.24 9.94 5.10
CA GLY A 264 4.07 10.77 4.85
C GLY A 264 3.68 11.59 6.07
N ARG A 265 2.41 11.54 6.49
CA ARG A 265 1.91 12.27 7.66
C ARG A 265 2.36 11.68 9.00
N ASN A 266 2.91 10.49 9.00
CA ASN A 266 3.37 9.80 10.22
C ASN A 266 4.84 10.09 10.56
N ILE A 267 5.49 11.01 9.84
CA ILE A 267 6.90 11.38 10.11
C ILE A 267 7.04 11.93 11.54
N GLY A 268 8.03 11.40 12.27
CA GLY A 268 8.35 11.83 13.63
C GLY A 268 7.38 11.35 14.71
N GLN A 269 6.46 10.45 14.39
CA GLN A 269 5.61 9.79 15.39
C GLN A 269 6.31 8.54 15.95
N ASP A 270 5.98 8.19 17.19
CA ASP A 270 6.38 6.91 17.77
C ASP A 270 5.83 5.76 16.91
N ARG A 271 6.62 4.72 16.74
CA ARG A 271 6.25 3.55 15.98
C ARG A 271 6.60 2.25 16.68
N LEU A 272 5.85 1.21 16.37
CA LEU A 272 6.23 -0.17 16.67
C LEU A 272 7.22 -0.68 15.62
N TYR A 273 8.16 -1.47 16.06
CA TYR A 273 9.00 -2.28 15.19
C TYR A 273 8.42 -3.69 15.07
N LEU A 274 8.81 -4.41 14.02
CA LEU A 274 8.29 -5.75 13.82
C LEU A 274 8.69 -6.70 14.96
N SER A 275 9.85 -6.47 15.58
CA SER A 275 10.31 -7.20 16.77
C SER A 275 9.53 -6.90 18.06
N ASP A 276 8.73 -5.83 18.09
CA ASP A 276 7.88 -5.49 19.26
C ASP A 276 6.57 -6.30 19.28
N ILE A 277 6.26 -6.96 18.18
CA ILE A 277 5.03 -7.73 17.93
C ILE A 277 5.27 -9.22 18.03
#